data_f80e358cf01facb8bc066dcde1b95d67
#
_entry.id   f80e358cf01facb8bc066dcde1b95d67
#
_cell.length_a   1.000
_cell.length_b   1.000
_cell.length_c   1.000
_cell.angle_alpha   90.00
_cell.angle_beta   90.00
_cell.angle_gamma   90.00
#
_symmetry.space_group_name_H-M   'P 1'
#
loop_
_entity.id
_entity.type
_entity.pdbx_description
1 polymer ?
#
loop_
_entity_poly.entity_id
_entity_poly.type
_entity_poly.pdbx_seq_one_letter_code
_entity_poly.pdbx_strand_id
1 'polypeptide(L)'
;MTLEVEQKENINNNSEKFVTSPDLLHQDESYVLSIQADALRSSMMFKESVPKYLRSILLNRENLEAYYGLALSYKHLQDFPKAISTLKKALIVDDLNKDIYYELGICLLLSGRAPEAMDNLRKAIQLDKDNLNAQVQLAIAHELCDEEDMALMIYDKINEEAPKFFQAHQHKAALLMSLEKYKEACMAFSKLLKINPNYEKAILGIGICFDKLKRFTDAIRYYRKFLTIKPKTEHYNHVNDRICKIKKTHKKFNKLSVVPAK
;
A
#
# COMPACT_ATOMS: atom_id res chain seq x y z
N MET A 1 49.59 64.92 -0.96
CA MET A 1 49.54 64.21 0.34
C MET A 1 48.15 64.38 0.94
N THR A 2 47.08 64.10 0.20
CA THR A 2 45.70 64.27 0.65
C THR A 2 44.69 63.32 -0.15
N LEU A 3 45.17 62.19 -0.56
CA LEU A 3 44.29 61.21 -1.28
C LEU A 3 44.38 59.75 -0.73
N GLU A 4 45.12 59.54 0.38
CA GLU A 4 45.29 58.18 0.95
C GLU A 4 44.58 57.97 2.30
N VAL A 5 43.85 58.94 2.82
CA VAL A 5 43.15 58.82 4.11
C VAL A 5 41.66 58.52 3.96
N GLU A 6 41.04 58.80 2.79
CA GLU A 6 39.62 58.50 2.56
C GLU A 6 39.30 57.05 2.14
N GLN A 7 40.30 56.21 1.86
CA GLN A 7 40.04 54.82 1.46
C GLN A 7 40.13 53.81 2.62
N LYS A 8 40.46 54.22 3.83
CA LYS A 8 40.52 53.32 5.01
C LYS A 8 39.30 53.34 5.93
N GLU A 9 38.37 54.26 5.75
CA GLU A 9 37.15 54.32 6.58
C GLU A 9 35.93 53.61 5.95
N ASN A 10 36.00 53.14 4.71
CA ASN A 10 34.87 52.50 4.01
C ASN A 10 34.92 50.96 4.02
N ILE A 11 35.85 50.31 4.75
CA ILE A 11 35.96 48.84 4.80
C ILE A 11 35.38 48.25 6.10
N ASN A 12 34.97 49.09 7.06
CA ASN A 12 34.55 48.60 8.37
C ASN A 12 33.06 48.74 8.70
N ASN A 13 32.19 49.09 7.74
CA ASN A 13 30.76 49.25 7.98
C ASN A 13 29.85 48.26 7.22
N ASN A 14 30.40 47.19 6.61
CA ASN A 14 29.59 46.11 6.04
C ASN A 14 29.69 44.81 6.87
N SER A 15 29.77 44.89 8.18
CA SER A 15 29.22 43.86 9.00
C SER A 15 27.68 44.06 9.01
N GLU A 16 27.04 43.71 7.89
CA GLU A 16 25.61 43.44 7.91
C GLU A 16 25.36 42.50 9.08
N LYS A 17 24.81 43.04 10.15
CA LYS A 17 24.15 42.29 11.17
C LYS A 17 23.05 41.53 10.45
N PHE A 18 23.30 40.24 10.08
CA PHE A 18 22.24 39.29 9.85
C PHE A 18 21.43 39.20 11.13
N VAL A 19 20.52 40.15 11.33
CA VAL A 19 19.47 40.06 12.31
C VAL A 19 18.53 38.99 11.75
N THR A 20 18.90 37.73 11.96
CA THR A 20 17.95 36.62 11.77
C THR A 20 16.79 36.90 12.71
N SER A 21 15.62 37.20 12.14
CA SER A 21 14.44 37.39 12.96
C SER A 21 14.23 36.11 13.79
N PRO A 22 13.74 36.20 15.03
CA PRO A 22 13.44 35.01 15.84
C PRO A 22 12.61 33.96 15.08
N ASP A 23 11.72 34.41 14.19
CA ASP A 23 10.89 33.54 13.35
C ASP A 23 11.72 32.73 12.35
N LEU A 24 12.76 33.29 11.72
CA LEU A 24 13.67 32.58 10.84
C LEU A 24 14.46 31.49 11.59
N LEU A 25 14.98 31.83 12.79
CA LEU A 25 15.69 30.85 13.62
C LEU A 25 14.79 29.71 14.05
N HIS A 26 13.52 29.98 14.37
CA HIS A 26 12.54 28.94 14.69
C HIS A 26 12.17 28.06 13.47
N GLN A 27 12.11 28.65 12.29
CA GLN A 27 11.89 27.89 11.05
C GLN A 27 13.05 26.94 10.77
N ASP A 28 14.31 27.42 10.89
CA ASP A 28 15.51 26.60 10.71
C ASP A 28 15.57 25.45 11.74
N GLU A 29 15.31 25.72 13.03
CA GLU A 29 15.26 24.70 14.08
C GLU A 29 14.14 23.68 13.82
N SER A 30 12.96 24.14 13.40
CA SER A 30 11.85 23.28 13.03
C SER A 30 12.24 22.32 11.92
N TYR A 31 12.90 22.81 10.88
CA TYR A 31 13.32 21.99 9.74
C TYR A 31 14.37 20.96 10.12
N VAL A 32 15.37 21.35 10.91
CA VAL A 32 16.39 20.44 11.45
C VAL A 32 15.76 19.32 12.28
N LEU A 33 14.76 19.63 13.11
CA LEU A 33 14.06 18.64 13.91
C LEU A 33 13.25 17.66 13.05
N SER A 34 12.62 18.13 11.96
CA SER A 34 11.90 17.24 11.04
C SER A 34 12.85 16.28 10.31
N ILE A 35 14.03 16.76 9.86
CA ILE A 35 15.06 15.91 9.26
C ILE A 35 15.56 14.84 10.25
N GLN A 36 15.82 15.22 11.51
CA GLN A 36 16.22 14.25 12.53
C GLN A 36 15.13 13.22 12.82
N ALA A 37 13.86 13.65 12.80
CA ALA A 37 12.72 12.76 12.97
C ALA A 37 12.57 11.81 11.78
N ASP A 38 12.81 12.29 10.55
CA ASP A 38 12.81 11.45 9.33
C ASP A 38 13.91 10.39 9.37
N ALA A 39 15.10 10.74 9.86
CA ALA A 39 16.18 9.76 10.05
C ALA A 39 15.77 8.65 11.04
N LEU A 40 15.13 9.02 12.16
CA LEU A 40 14.61 8.05 13.12
C LEU A 40 13.49 7.19 12.51
N ARG A 41 12.54 7.80 11.79
CA ARG A 41 11.46 7.08 11.12
C ARG A 41 12.00 6.10 10.07
N SER A 42 12.98 6.51 9.28
CA SER A 42 13.64 5.66 8.28
C SER A 42 14.39 4.49 8.92
N SER A 43 14.88 4.66 10.14
CA SER A 43 15.47 3.60 10.98
C SER A 43 14.41 2.78 11.75
N MET A 44 13.12 2.93 11.43
CA MET A 44 11.98 2.28 12.10
C MET A 44 11.82 2.63 13.59
N MET A 45 12.49 3.69 14.06
CA MET A 45 12.39 4.22 15.44
C MET A 45 11.20 5.18 15.53
N PHE A 46 9.99 4.66 15.31
CA PHE A 46 8.78 5.49 15.19
C PHE A 46 8.42 6.19 16.50
N LYS A 47 8.62 5.55 17.66
CA LYS A 47 8.32 6.15 18.96
C LYS A 47 9.21 7.35 19.25
N GLU A 48 10.46 7.26 18.87
CA GLU A 48 11.48 8.30 19.07
C GLU A 48 11.33 9.47 18.08
N SER A 49 10.81 9.20 16.89
CA SER A 49 10.55 10.24 15.87
C SER A 49 9.40 11.18 16.27
N VAL A 50 8.37 10.66 16.95
CA VAL A 50 7.15 11.41 17.33
C VAL A 50 7.46 12.71 18.10
N PRO A 51 8.22 12.72 19.22
CA PRO A 51 8.46 13.95 19.97
C PRO A 51 9.23 14.99 19.17
N LYS A 52 10.10 14.57 18.23
CA LYS A 52 10.84 15.51 17.37
C LYS A 52 9.91 16.18 16.35
N TYR A 53 9.03 15.43 15.69
CA TYR A 53 8.02 16.04 14.81
C TYR A 53 7.08 16.97 15.56
N LEU A 54 6.63 16.58 16.76
CA LEU A 54 5.77 17.44 17.58
C LEU A 54 6.46 18.76 17.94
N ARG A 55 7.76 18.72 18.30
CA ARG A 55 8.53 19.92 18.57
C ARG A 55 8.74 20.77 17.32
N SER A 56 9.00 20.14 16.17
CA SER A 56 9.09 20.81 14.87
C SER A 56 7.81 21.58 14.56
N ILE A 57 6.65 20.93 14.69
CA ILE A 57 5.34 21.56 14.47
C ILE A 57 5.04 22.69 15.47
N LEU A 58 5.52 22.56 16.71
CA LEU A 58 5.36 23.61 17.71
C LEU A 58 6.13 24.88 17.34
N LEU A 59 7.33 24.74 16.77
CA LEU A 59 8.17 25.84 16.31
C LEU A 59 7.68 26.46 15.00
N ASN A 60 7.21 25.62 14.08
CA ASN A 60 6.64 26.06 12.80
C ASN A 60 5.37 25.25 12.48
N ARG A 61 4.23 25.89 12.64
CA ARG A 61 2.90 25.27 12.39
C ARG A 61 2.61 25.07 10.89
N GLU A 62 3.42 25.62 10.01
CA GLU A 62 3.31 25.46 8.56
C GLU A 62 4.27 24.40 8.01
N ASN A 63 5.03 23.72 8.88
CA ASN A 63 5.94 22.65 8.46
C ASN A 63 5.15 21.39 8.07
N LEU A 64 4.77 21.33 6.80
CA LEU A 64 3.98 20.26 6.23
C LEU A 64 4.68 18.89 6.32
N GLU A 65 6.00 18.85 6.07
CA GLU A 65 6.81 17.64 6.16
C GLU A 65 6.76 17.04 7.57
N ALA A 66 6.78 17.89 8.60
CA ALA A 66 6.69 17.43 9.98
C ALA A 66 5.32 16.82 10.30
N TYR A 67 4.21 17.40 9.81
CA TYR A 67 2.89 16.78 9.93
C TYR A 67 2.82 15.45 9.20
N TYR A 68 3.30 15.41 7.97
CA TYR A 68 3.26 14.19 7.16
C TYR A 68 4.08 13.07 7.80
N GLY A 69 5.34 13.35 8.21
CA GLY A 69 6.21 12.40 8.88
C GLY A 69 5.66 11.90 10.22
N LEU A 70 5.04 12.80 11.01
CA LEU A 70 4.36 12.47 12.26
C LEU A 70 3.19 11.50 12.02
N ALA A 71 2.37 11.78 11.01
CA ALA A 71 1.24 10.94 10.67
C ALA A 71 1.68 9.54 10.23
N LEU A 72 2.73 9.45 9.41
CA LEU A 72 3.32 8.17 9.02
C LEU A 72 3.88 7.40 10.23
N SER A 73 4.50 8.09 11.18
CA SER A 73 4.98 7.47 12.42
C SER A 73 3.83 6.91 13.24
N TYR A 74 2.74 7.66 13.41
CA TYR A 74 1.53 7.17 14.08
C TYR A 74 0.89 5.99 13.34
N LYS A 75 0.85 6.02 11.99
CA LYS A 75 0.35 4.90 11.18
C LYS A 75 1.13 3.63 11.45
N HIS A 76 2.47 3.69 11.48
CA HIS A 76 3.32 2.54 11.79
C HIS A 76 3.17 2.06 13.24
N LEU A 77 2.91 2.96 14.17
CA LEU A 77 2.56 2.62 15.55
C LEU A 77 1.12 2.10 15.72
N GLN A 78 0.36 2.01 14.62
CA GLN A 78 -1.06 1.64 14.58
C GLN A 78 -1.99 2.58 15.38
N ASP A 79 -1.53 3.80 15.69
CA ASP A 79 -2.34 4.84 16.29
C ASP A 79 -3.08 5.63 15.19
N PHE A 80 -4.01 4.95 14.53
CA PHE A 80 -4.77 5.51 13.40
C PHE A 80 -5.55 6.79 13.76
N PRO A 81 -6.15 6.90 14.96
CA PRO A 81 -6.83 8.15 15.35
C PRO A 81 -5.91 9.35 15.34
N LYS A 82 -4.67 9.22 15.87
CA LYS A 82 -3.68 10.31 15.84
C LYS A 82 -3.14 10.57 14.44
N ALA A 83 -2.91 9.52 13.64
CA ALA A 83 -2.50 9.67 12.25
C ALA A 83 -3.55 10.48 11.45
N ILE A 84 -4.82 10.09 11.52
CA ILE A 84 -5.94 10.79 10.87
C ILE A 84 -6.05 12.25 11.31
N SER A 85 -6.00 12.50 12.64
CA SER A 85 -6.05 13.86 13.18
C SER A 85 -4.89 14.71 12.68
N THR A 86 -3.68 14.13 12.60
CA THR A 86 -2.48 14.83 12.13
C THR A 86 -2.57 15.14 10.64
N LEU A 87 -3.01 14.19 9.80
CA LEU A 87 -3.21 14.42 8.36
C LEU A 87 -4.28 15.47 8.08
N LYS A 88 -5.37 15.50 8.86
CA LYS A 88 -6.38 16.57 8.76
C LYS A 88 -5.80 17.95 9.09
N LYS A 89 -4.85 18.05 10.04
CA LYS A 89 -4.14 19.31 10.31
C LYS A 89 -3.18 19.68 9.19
N ALA A 90 -2.52 18.70 8.57
CA ALA A 90 -1.68 18.93 7.42
C ALA A 90 -2.48 19.50 6.22
N LEU A 91 -3.72 19.06 6.02
CA LEU A 91 -4.62 19.61 4.99
C LEU A 91 -5.09 21.06 5.27
N ILE A 92 -4.92 21.57 6.50
CA ILE A 92 -5.14 23.00 6.79
C ILE A 92 -3.98 23.84 6.25
N VAL A 93 -2.78 23.25 6.19
CA VAL A 93 -1.57 23.91 5.65
C VAL A 93 -1.55 23.84 4.12
N ASP A 94 -1.87 22.67 3.55
CA ASP A 94 -1.92 22.43 2.09
C ASP A 94 -3.11 21.52 1.77
N ASP A 95 -4.20 22.13 1.32
CA ASP A 95 -5.47 21.44 0.98
C ASP A 95 -5.47 20.80 -0.41
N LEU A 96 -4.41 20.97 -1.19
CA LEU A 96 -4.24 20.36 -2.53
C LEU A 96 -3.19 19.24 -2.55
N ASN A 97 -2.73 18.77 -1.39
CA ASN A 97 -1.71 17.74 -1.30
C ASN A 97 -2.28 16.35 -1.53
N LYS A 98 -1.99 15.79 -2.71
CA LYS A 98 -2.47 14.47 -3.11
C LYS A 98 -2.00 13.34 -2.20
N ASP A 99 -0.76 13.44 -1.68
CA ASP A 99 -0.15 12.40 -0.86
C ASP A 99 -0.79 12.36 0.54
N ILE A 100 -1.18 13.52 1.07
CA ILE A 100 -1.90 13.60 2.34
C ILE A 100 -3.29 12.99 2.21
N TYR A 101 -4.03 13.29 1.14
CA TYR A 101 -5.32 12.65 0.88
C TYR A 101 -5.21 11.14 0.73
N TYR A 102 -4.18 10.67 0.03
CA TYR A 102 -3.91 9.23 -0.13
C TYR A 102 -3.64 8.56 1.22
N GLU A 103 -2.73 9.10 2.02
CA GLU A 103 -2.40 8.55 3.35
C GLU A 103 -3.57 8.62 4.33
N LEU A 104 -4.38 9.69 4.26
CA LEU A 104 -5.60 9.83 5.04
C LEU A 104 -6.61 8.73 4.67
N GLY A 105 -6.78 8.46 3.36
CA GLY A 105 -7.59 7.35 2.88
C GLY A 105 -7.11 6.01 3.42
N ILE A 106 -5.79 5.73 3.38
CA ILE A 106 -5.21 4.49 3.94
C ILE A 106 -5.46 4.40 5.45
N CYS A 107 -5.22 5.47 6.22
CA CYS A 107 -5.43 5.45 7.66
C CYS A 107 -6.91 5.21 8.02
N LEU A 108 -7.83 5.75 7.23
CA LEU A 108 -9.27 5.54 7.38
C LEU A 108 -9.65 4.09 7.08
N LEU A 109 -9.10 3.47 6.01
CA LEU A 109 -9.30 2.05 5.71
C LEU A 109 -8.83 1.16 6.86
N LEU A 110 -7.59 1.41 7.35
CA LEU A 110 -7.01 0.64 8.45
C LEU A 110 -7.77 0.80 9.77
N SER A 111 -8.53 1.88 9.92
CA SER A 111 -9.42 2.11 11.07
C SER A 111 -10.86 1.62 10.86
N GLY A 112 -11.17 0.94 9.73
CA GLY A 112 -12.50 0.42 9.42
C GLY A 112 -13.51 1.47 8.95
N ARG A 113 -13.05 2.68 8.53
CA ARG A 113 -13.88 3.80 8.08
C ARG A 113 -13.88 3.91 6.56
N ALA A 114 -14.25 2.82 5.88
CA ALA A 114 -14.16 2.70 4.43
C ALA A 114 -14.96 3.80 3.66
N PRO A 115 -16.19 4.19 4.03
CA PRO A 115 -16.91 5.27 3.32
C PRO A 115 -16.16 6.60 3.33
N GLU A 116 -15.57 6.99 4.47
CA GLU A 116 -14.80 8.23 4.56
C GLU A 116 -13.45 8.13 3.79
N ALA A 117 -12.89 6.93 3.74
CA ALA A 117 -11.67 6.68 2.96
C ALA A 117 -11.92 6.90 1.47
N MET A 118 -13.08 6.47 0.93
CA MET A 118 -13.42 6.66 -0.48
C MET A 118 -13.39 8.13 -0.90
N ASP A 119 -13.92 9.05 -0.09
CA ASP A 119 -13.94 10.47 -0.42
C ASP A 119 -12.52 11.04 -0.53
N ASN A 120 -11.64 10.67 0.42
CA ASN A 120 -10.26 11.12 0.43
C ASN A 120 -9.46 10.51 -0.72
N LEU A 121 -9.66 9.22 -1.03
CA LEU A 121 -9.01 8.55 -2.15
C LEU A 121 -9.46 9.10 -3.50
N ARG A 122 -10.76 9.43 -3.66
CA ARG A 122 -11.27 10.13 -4.84
C ARG A 122 -10.60 11.50 -5.01
N LYS A 123 -10.40 12.24 -3.90
CA LYS A 123 -9.70 13.53 -3.94
C LYS A 123 -8.24 13.35 -4.36
N ALA A 124 -7.53 12.35 -3.80
CA ALA A 124 -6.17 12.02 -4.21
C ALA A 124 -6.08 11.70 -5.72
N ILE A 125 -7.01 10.90 -6.24
CA ILE A 125 -7.09 10.55 -7.67
C ILE A 125 -7.46 11.77 -8.53
N GLN A 126 -8.32 12.66 -8.04
CA GLN A 126 -8.64 13.90 -8.75
C GLN A 126 -7.42 14.80 -8.94
N LEU A 127 -6.55 14.86 -7.91
CA LEU A 127 -5.30 15.62 -7.92
C LEU A 127 -4.19 14.93 -8.72
N ASP A 128 -4.20 13.59 -8.76
CA ASP A 128 -3.23 12.77 -9.50
C ASP A 128 -3.94 11.56 -10.10
N LYS A 129 -4.35 11.70 -11.37
CA LYS A 129 -5.10 10.66 -12.09
C LYS A 129 -4.29 9.40 -12.35
N ASP A 130 -2.97 9.52 -12.40
CA ASP A 130 -2.06 8.41 -12.71
C ASP A 130 -1.63 7.63 -11.46
N ASN A 131 -2.13 8.01 -10.29
CA ASN A 131 -1.86 7.30 -9.05
C ASN A 131 -2.63 5.98 -8.96
N LEU A 132 -2.07 4.94 -9.58
CA LEU A 132 -2.64 3.59 -9.59
C LEU A 132 -2.79 3.01 -8.18
N ASN A 133 -1.92 3.38 -7.24
CA ASN A 133 -2.03 2.93 -5.86
C ASN A 133 -3.29 3.50 -5.20
N ALA A 134 -3.60 4.78 -5.41
CA ALA A 134 -4.82 5.39 -4.88
C ALA A 134 -6.08 4.75 -5.50
N GLN A 135 -6.04 4.42 -6.80
CA GLN A 135 -7.15 3.71 -7.46
C GLN A 135 -7.35 2.31 -6.88
N VAL A 136 -6.27 1.56 -6.60
CA VAL A 136 -6.37 0.24 -5.93
C VAL A 136 -6.93 0.39 -4.52
N GLN A 137 -6.50 1.38 -3.75
CA GLN A 137 -7.05 1.60 -2.40
C GLN A 137 -8.53 1.98 -2.45
N LEU A 138 -8.96 2.73 -3.47
CA LEU A 138 -10.37 3.03 -3.70
C LEU A 138 -11.17 1.76 -4.01
N ALA A 139 -10.63 0.86 -4.84
CA ALA A 139 -11.28 -0.43 -5.10
C ALA A 139 -11.38 -1.29 -3.83
N ILE A 140 -10.33 -1.33 -2.99
CA ILE A 140 -10.38 -2.00 -1.67
C ILE A 140 -11.44 -1.36 -0.76
N ALA A 141 -11.59 -0.03 -0.79
CA ALA A 141 -12.63 0.65 -0.03
C ALA A 141 -14.04 0.21 -0.47
N HIS A 142 -14.25 0.05 -1.78
CA HIS A 142 -15.50 -0.51 -2.32
C HIS A 142 -15.72 -1.97 -1.89
N GLU A 143 -14.67 -2.82 -1.90
CA GLU A 143 -14.77 -4.20 -1.37
C GLU A 143 -15.22 -4.22 0.11
N LEU A 144 -14.68 -3.32 0.93
CA LEU A 144 -15.03 -3.22 2.36
C LEU A 144 -16.44 -2.66 2.62
N CYS A 145 -17.08 -2.09 1.59
CA CYS A 145 -18.46 -1.62 1.62
C CYS A 145 -19.44 -2.58 0.94
N ASP A 146 -19.00 -3.80 0.62
CA ASP A 146 -19.78 -4.81 -0.12
C ASP A 146 -20.24 -4.31 -1.51
N GLU A 147 -19.41 -3.47 -2.15
CA GLU A 147 -19.62 -2.92 -3.50
C GLU A 147 -18.65 -3.58 -4.51
N GLU A 148 -18.68 -4.94 -4.57
CA GLU A 148 -17.69 -5.75 -5.30
C GLU A 148 -17.66 -5.48 -6.80
N ASP A 149 -18.82 -5.18 -7.41
CA ASP A 149 -18.89 -4.87 -8.84
C ASP A 149 -18.14 -3.57 -9.17
N MET A 150 -18.23 -2.56 -8.29
CA MET A 150 -17.45 -1.31 -8.42
C MET A 150 -15.96 -1.57 -8.27
N ALA A 151 -15.56 -2.40 -7.29
CA ALA A 151 -14.17 -2.78 -7.10
C ALA A 151 -13.62 -3.51 -8.32
N LEU A 152 -14.35 -4.48 -8.87
CA LEU A 152 -13.96 -5.22 -10.07
C LEU A 152 -13.80 -4.29 -11.27
N MET A 153 -14.71 -3.33 -11.46
CA MET A 153 -14.66 -2.35 -12.55
C MET A 153 -13.39 -1.49 -12.45
N ILE A 154 -13.04 -1.03 -11.25
CA ILE A 154 -11.82 -0.25 -11.05
C ILE A 154 -10.57 -1.10 -11.34
N TYR A 155 -10.51 -2.35 -10.83
CA TYR A 155 -9.39 -3.25 -11.14
C TYR A 155 -9.26 -3.54 -12.63
N ASP A 156 -10.39 -3.71 -13.34
CA ASP A 156 -10.37 -3.93 -14.78
C ASP A 156 -9.80 -2.73 -15.52
N LYS A 157 -10.25 -1.54 -15.19
CA LYS A 157 -9.72 -0.29 -15.75
C LYS A 157 -8.20 -0.18 -15.54
N ILE A 158 -7.71 -0.40 -14.31
CA ILE A 158 -6.27 -0.36 -14.01
C ILE A 158 -5.52 -1.42 -14.85
N ASN A 159 -6.07 -2.63 -14.96
CA ASN A 159 -5.44 -3.72 -15.71
C ASN A 159 -5.41 -3.48 -17.22
N GLU A 160 -6.33 -2.69 -17.77
CA GLU A 160 -6.35 -2.25 -19.17
C GLU A 160 -5.31 -1.13 -19.42
N GLU A 161 -5.28 -0.13 -18.55
CA GLU A 161 -4.36 1.02 -18.68
C GLU A 161 -2.91 0.63 -18.34
N ALA A 162 -2.72 -0.23 -17.33
CA ALA A 162 -1.41 -0.68 -16.83
C ALA A 162 -1.34 -2.20 -16.71
N PRO A 163 -1.21 -2.97 -17.82
CA PRO A 163 -1.30 -4.44 -17.79
C PRO A 163 -0.23 -5.15 -16.96
N LYS A 164 0.86 -4.46 -16.60
CA LYS A 164 1.94 -4.99 -15.75
C LYS A 164 1.80 -4.57 -14.29
N PHE A 165 0.79 -3.81 -13.94
CA PHE A 165 0.60 -3.36 -12.56
C PHE A 165 0.08 -4.51 -11.70
N PHE A 166 1.00 -5.12 -11.00
CA PHE A 166 0.83 -6.41 -10.31
C PHE A 166 -0.30 -6.40 -9.26
N GLN A 167 -0.40 -5.30 -8.50
CA GLN A 167 -1.33 -5.21 -7.35
C GLN A 167 -2.80 -5.30 -7.78
N ALA A 168 -3.20 -4.62 -8.86
CA ALA A 168 -4.58 -4.68 -9.34
C ALA A 168 -4.99 -6.10 -9.78
N HIS A 169 -4.11 -6.79 -10.50
CA HIS A 169 -4.36 -8.20 -10.84
C HIS A 169 -4.47 -9.09 -9.61
N GLN A 170 -3.63 -8.85 -8.58
CA GLN A 170 -3.62 -9.61 -7.35
C GLN A 170 -4.94 -9.45 -6.57
N HIS A 171 -5.37 -8.19 -6.35
CA HIS A 171 -6.60 -7.90 -5.63
C HIS A 171 -7.83 -8.41 -6.39
N LYS A 172 -7.89 -8.17 -7.72
CA LYS A 172 -8.97 -8.72 -8.55
C LYS A 172 -9.09 -10.24 -8.45
N ALA A 173 -7.96 -10.96 -8.53
CA ALA A 173 -7.97 -12.42 -8.43
C ALA A 173 -8.44 -12.91 -7.05
N ALA A 174 -8.04 -12.21 -5.98
CA ALA A 174 -8.47 -12.51 -4.62
C ALA A 174 -9.98 -12.25 -4.44
N LEU A 175 -10.49 -11.12 -4.91
CA LEU A 175 -11.91 -10.79 -4.87
C LEU A 175 -12.76 -11.79 -5.66
N LEU A 176 -12.37 -12.14 -6.89
CA LEU A 176 -13.07 -13.14 -7.68
C LEU A 176 -13.09 -14.51 -7.00
N MET A 177 -12.05 -14.83 -6.23
CA MET A 177 -11.98 -16.07 -5.48
C MET A 177 -12.92 -16.08 -4.28
N SER A 178 -13.02 -14.94 -3.54
CA SER A 178 -13.99 -14.79 -2.43
C SER A 178 -15.44 -14.85 -2.92
N LEU A 179 -15.71 -14.27 -4.10
CA LEU A 179 -17.02 -14.32 -4.76
C LEU A 179 -17.33 -15.68 -5.43
N GLU A 180 -16.48 -16.70 -5.24
CA GLU A 180 -16.59 -18.03 -5.84
C GLU A 180 -16.64 -18.03 -7.39
N LYS A 181 -16.28 -16.92 -8.04
CA LYS A 181 -16.15 -16.80 -9.51
C LYS A 181 -14.84 -17.48 -9.97
N TYR A 182 -14.72 -18.80 -9.68
CA TYR A 182 -13.46 -19.56 -9.84
C TYR A 182 -12.88 -19.58 -11.26
N LYS A 183 -13.73 -19.54 -12.29
CA LYS A 183 -13.25 -19.51 -13.69
C LYS A 183 -12.52 -18.18 -13.98
N GLU A 184 -13.11 -17.08 -13.56
CA GLU A 184 -12.57 -15.74 -13.76
C GLU A 184 -11.34 -15.52 -12.86
N ALA A 185 -11.37 -15.99 -11.61
CA ALA A 185 -10.23 -15.98 -10.70
C ALA A 185 -9.02 -16.73 -11.30
N CYS A 186 -9.25 -17.88 -11.89
CA CYS A 186 -8.20 -18.67 -12.57
C CYS A 186 -7.55 -17.86 -13.71
N MET A 187 -8.35 -17.14 -14.51
CA MET A 187 -7.84 -16.25 -15.58
C MET A 187 -7.02 -15.08 -15.00
N ALA A 188 -7.51 -14.45 -13.94
CA ALA A 188 -6.81 -13.35 -13.29
C ALA A 188 -5.47 -13.80 -12.67
N PHE A 189 -5.43 -14.93 -11.97
CA PHE A 189 -4.18 -15.53 -11.49
C PHE A 189 -3.23 -15.91 -12.64
N SER A 190 -3.77 -16.37 -13.77
CA SER A 190 -2.93 -16.69 -14.93
C SER A 190 -2.25 -15.47 -15.53
N LYS A 191 -2.90 -14.28 -15.48
CA LYS A 191 -2.26 -13.01 -15.85
C LYS A 191 -1.12 -12.66 -14.89
N LEU A 192 -1.28 -12.87 -13.58
CA LEU A 192 -0.20 -12.70 -12.61
C LEU A 192 1.01 -13.60 -12.90
N LEU A 193 0.78 -14.84 -13.32
CA LEU A 193 1.88 -15.76 -13.69
C LEU A 193 2.59 -15.37 -14.99
N LYS A 194 1.96 -14.56 -15.86
CA LYS A 194 2.66 -13.98 -17.02
C LYS A 194 3.63 -12.86 -16.58
N ILE A 195 3.30 -12.14 -15.50
CA ILE A 195 4.17 -11.10 -14.94
C ILE A 195 5.26 -11.72 -14.06
N ASN A 196 4.88 -12.64 -13.17
CA ASN A 196 5.80 -13.36 -12.29
C ASN A 196 5.48 -14.88 -12.32
N PRO A 197 6.21 -15.69 -13.12
CA PRO A 197 5.92 -17.11 -13.31
C PRO A 197 6.04 -17.98 -12.04
N ASN A 198 6.75 -17.48 -11.02
CA ASN A 198 6.97 -18.19 -9.75
C ASN A 198 6.16 -17.61 -8.58
N TYR A 199 5.19 -16.75 -8.87
CA TYR A 199 4.36 -16.18 -7.80
C TYR A 199 3.49 -17.26 -7.14
N GLU A 200 3.93 -17.69 -5.98
CA GLU A 200 3.38 -18.84 -5.27
C GLU A 200 1.88 -18.70 -4.93
N LYS A 201 1.43 -17.47 -4.57
CA LYS A 201 0.00 -17.24 -4.27
C LYS A 201 -0.89 -17.46 -5.48
N ALA A 202 -0.43 -17.06 -6.68
CA ALA A 202 -1.18 -17.31 -7.92
C ALA A 202 -1.19 -18.78 -8.30
N ILE A 203 -0.06 -19.48 -8.14
CA ILE A 203 0.02 -20.92 -8.41
C ILE A 203 -0.93 -21.70 -7.49
N LEU A 204 -0.91 -21.40 -6.19
CA LEU A 204 -1.82 -22.01 -5.23
C LEU A 204 -3.28 -21.63 -5.52
N GLY A 205 -3.56 -20.35 -5.82
CA GLY A 205 -4.89 -19.86 -6.19
C GLY A 205 -5.49 -20.59 -7.39
N ILE A 206 -4.70 -20.78 -8.45
CA ILE A 206 -5.15 -21.57 -9.62
C ILE A 206 -5.43 -23.02 -9.22
N GLY A 207 -4.59 -23.62 -8.38
CA GLY A 207 -4.81 -24.97 -7.87
C GLY A 207 -6.15 -25.09 -7.13
N ILE A 208 -6.45 -24.13 -6.26
CA ILE A 208 -7.72 -24.06 -5.52
C ILE A 208 -8.90 -23.84 -6.49
N CYS A 209 -8.78 -22.92 -7.44
CA CYS A 209 -9.82 -22.69 -8.45
C CYS A 209 -10.16 -23.98 -9.24
N PHE A 210 -9.15 -24.69 -9.73
CA PHE A 210 -9.38 -25.95 -10.43
C PHE A 210 -10.00 -27.03 -9.54
N ASP A 211 -9.61 -27.08 -8.27
CA ASP A 211 -10.19 -27.99 -7.30
C ASP A 211 -11.69 -27.70 -7.07
N LYS A 212 -12.06 -26.46 -6.86
CA LYS A 212 -13.46 -26.02 -6.74
C LYS A 212 -14.28 -26.27 -8.00
N LEU A 213 -13.66 -26.13 -9.17
CA LEU A 213 -14.25 -26.45 -10.46
C LEU A 213 -14.29 -27.99 -10.76
N LYS A 214 -13.85 -28.82 -9.80
CA LYS A 214 -13.75 -30.28 -9.93
C LYS A 214 -12.80 -30.73 -11.06
N ARG A 215 -11.92 -29.88 -11.52
CA ARG A 215 -10.85 -30.17 -12.48
C ARG A 215 -9.62 -30.72 -11.76
N PHE A 216 -9.78 -31.89 -11.17
CA PHE A 216 -8.85 -32.47 -10.20
C PHE A 216 -7.44 -32.72 -10.74
N THR A 217 -7.32 -33.12 -12.01
CA THR A 217 -6.02 -33.34 -12.64
C THR A 217 -5.22 -32.06 -12.70
N ASP A 218 -5.87 -30.95 -13.10
CA ASP A 218 -5.23 -29.62 -13.15
C ASP A 218 -4.91 -29.12 -11.75
N ALA A 219 -5.83 -29.28 -10.80
CA ALA A 219 -5.60 -28.92 -9.41
C ALA A 219 -4.35 -29.58 -8.83
N ILE A 220 -4.20 -30.92 -9.01
CA ILE A 220 -3.03 -31.67 -8.54
C ILE A 220 -1.75 -31.13 -9.20
N ARG A 221 -1.78 -30.81 -10.50
CA ARG A 221 -0.62 -30.27 -11.20
C ARG A 221 -0.15 -28.96 -10.57
N TYR A 222 -1.06 -28.02 -10.29
CA TYR A 222 -0.74 -26.73 -9.69
C TYR A 222 -0.36 -26.84 -8.21
N TYR A 223 -1.00 -27.69 -7.43
CA TYR A 223 -0.61 -27.97 -6.04
C TYR A 223 0.81 -28.54 -5.96
N ARG A 224 1.17 -29.47 -6.85
CA ARG A 224 2.55 -29.98 -6.90
C ARG A 224 3.54 -28.89 -7.29
N LYS A 225 3.22 -28.06 -8.30
CA LYS A 225 4.06 -26.93 -8.68
C LYS A 225 4.28 -25.98 -7.49
N PHE A 226 3.24 -25.68 -6.72
CA PHE A 226 3.35 -24.87 -5.50
C PHE A 226 4.30 -25.51 -4.48
N LEU A 227 4.15 -26.78 -4.18
CA LEU A 227 5.01 -27.51 -3.23
C LEU A 227 6.47 -27.60 -3.70
N THR A 228 6.72 -27.62 -5.00
CA THR A 228 8.07 -27.59 -5.56
C THR A 228 8.73 -26.23 -5.34
N ILE A 229 8.00 -25.13 -5.48
CA ILE A 229 8.53 -23.78 -5.30
C ILE A 229 8.68 -23.43 -3.80
N LYS A 230 7.76 -23.89 -2.96
CA LYS A 230 7.74 -23.67 -1.50
C LYS A 230 7.69 -25.00 -0.70
N PRO A 231 8.77 -25.77 -0.69
CA PRO A 231 8.80 -27.08 -0.01
C PRO A 231 8.71 -27.00 1.51
N LYS A 232 9.09 -25.85 2.10
CA LYS A 232 9.04 -25.61 3.56
C LYS A 232 7.93 -24.62 3.94
N THR A 233 6.74 -24.74 3.34
CA THR A 233 5.60 -23.88 3.69
C THR A 233 4.80 -24.49 4.85
N GLU A 234 4.22 -23.66 5.70
CA GLU A 234 3.24 -24.07 6.71
C GLU A 234 2.03 -24.78 6.10
N HIS A 235 1.71 -24.47 4.84
CA HIS A 235 0.62 -25.08 4.10
C HIS A 235 0.95 -26.45 3.47
N TYR A 236 2.21 -26.93 3.59
CA TYR A 236 2.66 -28.16 2.93
C TYR A 236 1.77 -29.35 3.25
N ASN A 237 1.54 -29.64 4.52
CA ASN A 237 0.75 -30.78 4.95
C ASN A 237 -0.69 -30.66 4.44
N HIS A 238 -1.29 -29.48 4.55
CA HIS A 238 -2.66 -29.25 4.09
C HIS A 238 -2.83 -29.46 2.58
N VAL A 239 -1.92 -28.93 1.77
CA VAL A 239 -1.95 -29.08 0.31
C VAL A 239 -1.66 -30.52 -0.09
N ASN A 240 -0.70 -31.19 0.55
CA ASN A 240 -0.38 -32.59 0.27
C ASN A 240 -1.55 -33.53 0.65
N ASP A 241 -2.18 -33.30 1.79
CA ASP A 241 -3.37 -34.06 2.22
C ASP A 241 -4.53 -33.86 1.23
N ARG A 242 -4.70 -32.63 0.70
CA ARG A 242 -5.70 -32.37 -0.32
C ARG A 242 -5.44 -33.16 -1.59
N ILE A 243 -4.18 -33.19 -2.06
CA ILE A 243 -3.77 -34.03 -3.21
C ILE A 243 -4.10 -35.52 -2.96
N CYS A 244 -3.79 -36.01 -1.75
CA CYS A 244 -4.09 -37.43 -1.39
C CYS A 244 -5.59 -37.70 -1.36
N LYS A 245 -6.40 -36.81 -0.81
CA LYS A 245 -7.87 -36.91 -0.81
C LYS A 245 -8.43 -36.98 -2.24
N ILE A 246 -8.01 -36.06 -3.10
CA ILE A 246 -8.44 -36.02 -4.51
C ILE A 246 -8.10 -37.36 -5.21
N LYS A 247 -6.87 -37.85 -5.04
CA LYS A 247 -6.45 -39.13 -5.66
C LYS A 247 -7.28 -40.32 -5.17
N LYS A 248 -7.58 -40.41 -3.86
CA LYS A 248 -8.41 -41.46 -3.28
C LYS A 248 -9.82 -41.44 -3.86
N THR A 249 -10.43 -40.27 -3.96
CA THR A 249 -11.78 -40.09 -4.52
C THR A 249 -11.79 -40.50 -6.01
N HIS A 250 -10.80 -40.06 -6.79
CA HIS A 250 -10.70 -40.44 -8.21
C HIS A 250 -10.53 -41.96 -8.42
N LYS A 251 -9.72 -42.60 -7.60
CA LYS A 251 -9.57 -44.07 -7.66
C LYS A 251 -10.90 -44.79 -7.35
N LYS A 252 -11.73 -44.26 -6.47
CA LYS A 252 -13.04 -44.84 -6.12
C LYS A 252 -14.04 -44.67 -7.25
N PHE A 253 -14.06 -43.52 -7.93
CA PHE A 253 -14.89 -43.27 -9.10
C PHE A 253 -14.53 -44.19 -10.30
N ASN A 254 -13.25 -44.34 -10.62
CA ASN A 254 -12.81 -45.24 -11.70
C ASN A 254 -13.11 -46.73 -11.41
N LYS A 255 -13.17 -47.14 -10.15
CA LYS A 255 -13.59 -48.50 -9.80
C LYS A 255 -15.10 -48.73 -9.93
N LEU A 256 -15.90 -47.69 -9.69
CA LEU A 256 -17.37 -47.76 -9.81
C LEU A 256 -17.85 -47.67 -11.27
N SER A 257 -17.09 -47.03 -12.15
CA SER A 257 -17.39 -46.93 -13.59
C SER A 257 -17.00 -48.19 -14.41
N VAL A 258 -16.38 -49.17 -13.79
CA VAL A 258 -15.96 -50.44 -14.41
C VAL A 258 -16.87 -51.63 -13.96
N VAL A 259 -18.07 -51.36 -13.47
CA VAL A 259 -19.06 -52.43 -13.26
C VAL A 259 -19.69 -52.73 -14.62
N PRO A 260 -19.47 -53.92 -15.22
CA PRO A 260 -20.13 -54.26 -16.51
C PRO A 260 -21.62 -54.30 -16.28
N ALA A 261 -22.37 -53.65 -17.18
CA ALA A 261 -23.80 -53.89 -17.29
C ALA A 261 -24.05 -55.38 -17.49
N LYS A 262 -24.83 -55.99 -16.58
CA LYS A 262 -25.32 -57.38 -16.74
C LYS A 262 -26.44 -57.36 -17.69
#